data_217db49915366b91e8357f01eee00013
#
_entry.id   217db49915366b91e8357f01eee00013
#
_cell.length_a   1.000
_cell.length_b   1.000
_cell.length_c   1.000
_cell.angle_alpha   90.00
_cell.angle_beta   90.00
_cell.angle_gamma   90.00
#
_symmetry.space_group_name_H-M   'P 1'
#
loop_
_entity.id
_entity.type
_entity.pdbx_description
1 polymer ?
#
loop_
_entity_poly.entity_id
_entity_poly.type
_entity_poly.pdbx_seq_one_letter_code
_entity_poly.pdbx_strand_id
1 'polypeptide(L)'
;MNTSAVSPGRAGLLLLLGGQMLPLIDTSITNVALDAITHTLAASATQLELIVALYGVAFAVCLAMGSKLGDNYGRRRLFMWGVALFGIASLLCGMANSIGALLAARTLQGAGAALIVPQILATLHVTLKGLAHARAISLYGGIGGIAFIVGQMGGGWLVSADIAGLGWRNAFFINVPICLLVLALSRRYVPETRRETPSRIDWLGTLYLALILCCLLFPMALGPELHWPLWLQLMLVAVLPLMFAMRQSALRQQQRGDHPLLPPRLLQLTSIRFGMAIA
;
A
#
# COMPACT_ATOMS: atom_id res chain seq x y z
N MET A 1 18.08 15.83 25.03
CA MET A 1 18.16 14.44 25.53
C MET A 1 18.08 13.52 24.30
N ASN A 2 19.21 12.88 23.95
CA ASN A 2 19.23 11.89 22.86
C ASN A 2 18.46 10.65 23.34
N THR A 3 17.20 10.55 23.02
CA THR A 3 16.51 9.26 23.06
C THR A 3 17.07 8.45 21.89
N SER A 4 18.15 7.71 22.15
CA SER A 4 18.64 6.69 21.23
C SER A 4 17.45 5.78 20.90
N ALA A 5 16.94 5.85 19.67
CA ALA A 5 15.85 5.01 19.21
C ALA A 5 16.24 3.55 19.46
N VAL A 6 15.50 2.86 20.30
CA VAL A 6 15.74 1.45 20.63
C VAL A 6 15.67 0.68 19.31
N SER A 7 16.73 -0.02 18.96
CA SER A 7 16.74 -0.84 17.73
C SER A 7 15.70 -1.95 17.85
N PRO A 8 14.93 -2.24 16.79
CA PRO A 8 14.09 -3.43 16.79
C PRO A 8 15.02 -4.65 16.93
N GLY A 9 14.87 -5.43 17.98
CA GLY A 9 15.59 -6.70 18.09
C GLY A 9 15.27 -7.59 16.88
N ARG A 10 15.90 -8.78 16.79
CA ARG A 10 15.62 -9.73 15.69
C ARG A 10 14.13 -10.02 15.53
N ALA A 11 13.38 -10.15 16.62
CA ALA A 11 11.93 -10.37 16.59
C ALA A 11 11.16 -9.17 16.01
N GLY A 12 11.53 -7.93 16.37
CA GLY A 12 10.91 -6.72 15.80
C GLY A 12 11.18 -6.57 14.31
N LEU A 13 12.41 -6.90 13.86
CA LEU A 13 12.75 -6.90 12.44
C LEU A 13 11.91 -7.94 11.67
N LEU A 14 11.81 -9.17 12.16
CA LEU A 14 11.01 -10.22 11.53
C LEU A 14 9.53 -9.85 11.47
N LEU A 15 8.98 -9.21 12.50
CA LEU A 15 7.59 -8.73 12.49
C LEU A 15 7.35 -7.62 11.47
N LEU A 16 8.27 -6.68 11.35
CA LEU A 16 8.19 -5.63 10.34
C LEU A 16 8.25 -6.22 8.93
N LEU A 17 9.19 -7.13 8.68
CA LEU A 17 9.33 -7.83 7.40
C LEU A 17 8.12 -8.73 7.10
N GLY A 18 7.57 -9.41 8.12
CA GLY A 18 6.32 -10.18 8.01
C GLY A 18 5.13 -9.28 7.65
N GLY A 19 5.06 -8.07 8.23
CA GLY A 19 4.08 -7.06 7.84
C GLY A 19 4.21 -6.63 6.38
N GLN A 20 5.44 -6.57 5.84
CA GLN A 20 5.69 -6.29 4.43
C GLN A 20 5.19 -7.42 3.52
N MET A 21 5.27 -8.67 3.98
CA MET A 21 4.80 -9.80 3.18
C MET A 21 3.28 -9.79 2.98
N LEU A 22 2.50 -9.27 3.93
CA LEU A 22 1.03 -9.25 3.86
C LEU A 22 0.49 -8.68 2.54
N PRO A 23 0.78 -7.40 2.16
CA PRO A 23 0.28 -6.82 0.91
C PRO A 23 0.85 -7.51 -0.34
N LEU A 24 2.07 -8.02 -0.28
CA LEU A 24 2.73 -8.67 -1.41
C LEU A 24 2.15 -10.06 -1.69
N ILE A 25 1.95 -10.87 -0.65
CA ILE A 25 1.30 -12.17 -0.74
C ILE A 25 -0.14 -11.99 -1.20
N ASP A 26 -0.88 -11.04 -0.61
CA ASP A 26 -2.27 -10.77 -0.95
C ASP A 26 -2.46 -10.41 -2.43
N THR A 27 -1.61 -9.54 -2.96
CA THR A 27 -1.66 -9.18 -4.39
C THR A 27 -1.41 -10.41 -5.27
N SER A 28 -0.41 -11.24 -4.91
CA SER A 28 -0.06 -12.44 -5.67
C SER A 28 -1.15 -13.51 -5.60
N ILE A 29 -1.68 -13.75 -4.40
CA ILE A 29 -2.76 -14.74 -4.15
C ILE A 29 -4.07 -14.34 -4.85
N THR A 30 -4.38 -13.04 -4.86
CA THR A 30 -5.58 -12.53 -5.52
C THR A 30 -5.57 -12.83 -7.01
N ASN A 31 -4.42 -12.66 -7.68
CA ASN A 31 -4.31 -12.96 -9.11
C ASN A 31 -4.64 -14.43 -9.43
N VAL A 32 -4.25 -15.36 -8.57
CA VAL A 32 -4.58 -16.78 -8.72
C VAL A 32 -6.08 -17.05 -8.46
N ALA A 33 -6.70 -16.26 -7.58
CA ALA A 33 -8.11 -16.42 -7.21
C ALA A 33 -9.09 -15.86 -8.25
N LEU A 34 -8.65 -15.02 -9.20
CA LEU A 34 -9.54 -14.31 -10.15
C LEU A 34 -10.41 -15.27 -10.96
N ASP A 35 -9.86 -16.37 -11.44
CA ASP A 35 -10.60 -17.36 -12.22
C ASP A 35 -11.77 -17.96 -11.40
N ALA A 36 -11.50 -18.40 -10.18
CA ALA A 36 -12.52 -18.94 -9.29
C ALA A 36 -13.57 -17.89 -8.87
N ILE A 37 -13.19 -16.61 -8.74
CA ILE A 37 -14.11 -15.48 -8.49
C ILE A 37 -15.05 -15.31 -9.69
N THR A 38 -14.54 -15.43 -10.93
CA THR A 38 -15.35 -15.33 -12.15
C THR A 38 -16.51 -16.31 -12.12
N HIS A 39 -16.22 -17.57 -11.84
CA HIS A 39 -17.25 -18.63 -11.80
C HIS A 39 -18.22 -18.49 -10.63
N THR A 40 -17.75 -17.98 -9.47
CA THR A 40 -18.57 -17.93 -8.26
C THR A 40 -19.47 -16.70 -8.18
N LEU A 41 -18.97 -15.52 -8.60
CA LEU A 41 -19.67 -14.24 -8.53
C LEU A 41 -20.20 -13.75 -9.89
N ALA A 42 -20.03 -14.56 -10.95
CA ALA A 42 -20.36 -14.22 -12.34
C ALA A 42 -19.75 -12.85 -12.76
N ALA A 43 -18.48 -12.63 -12.39
CA ALA A 43 -17.79 -11.38 -12.61
C ALA A 43 -17.40 -11.20 -14.07
N SER A 44 -17.62 -10.00 -14.62
CA SER A 44 -17.13 -9.63 -15.96
C SER A 44 -15.61 -9.37 -15.93
N ALA A 45 -14.95 -9.43 -17.10
CA ALA A 45 -13.54 -9.11 -17.25
C ALA A 45 -13.19 -7.74 -16.65
N THR A 46 -13.98 -6.71 -16.94
CA THR A 46 -13.83 -5.36 -16.35
C THR A 46 -13.90 -5.38 -14.82
N GLN A 47 -14.76 -6.20 -14.23
CA GLN A 47 -14.88 -6.29 -12.77
C GLN A 47 -13.68 -7.00 -12.15
N LEU A 48 -13.09 -7.97 -12.83
CA LEU A 48 -11.86 -8.62 -12.39
C LEU A 48 -10.68 -7.64 -12.39
N GLU A 49 -10.55 -6.84 -13.44
CA GLU A 49 -9.55 -5.76 -13.49
C GLU A 49 -9.75 -4.76 -12.34
N LEU A 50 -10.99 -4.41 -12.02
CA LEU A 50 -11.30 -3.52 -10.90
C LEU A 50 -10.90 -4.10 -9.53
N ILE A 51 -10.94 -5.42 -9.33
CA ILE A 51 -10.49 -6.05 -8.07
C ILE A 51 -9.02 -5.71 -7.80
N VAL A 52 -8.19 -5.74 -8.83
CA VAL A 52 -6.76 -5.44 -8.74
C VAL A 52 -6.52 -3.92 -8.74
N ALA A 53 -7.18 -3.20 -9.67
CA ALA A 53 -6.99 -1.77 -9.86
C ALA A 53 -7.39 -0.95 -8.63
N LEU A 54 -8.54 -1.22 -8.02
CA LEU A 54 -9.03 -0.47 -6.85
C LEU A 54 -8.12 -0.64 -5.63
N TYR A 55 -7.58 -1.84 -5.42
CA TYR A 55 -6.56 -2.06 -4.41
C TYR A 55 -5.31 -1.21 -4.69
N GLY A 56 -4.77 -1.26 -5.91
CA GLY A 56 -3.59 -0.52 -6.32
C GLY A 56 -3.78 1.00 -6.23
N VAL A 57 -4.92 1.52 -6.68
CA VAL A 57 -5.26 2.95 -6.60
C VAL A 57 -5.37 3.40 -5.14
N ALA A 58 -6.12 2.69 -4.31
CA ALA A 58 -6.27 3.01 -2.89
C ALA A 58 -4.92 2.96 -2.17
N PHE A 59 -4.08 1.95 -2.48
CA PHE A 59 -2.72 1.85 -1.97
C PHE A 59 -1.89 3.07 -2.36
N ALA A 60 -1.83 3.42 -3.63
CA ALA A 60 -1.01 4.51 -4.14
C ALA A 60 -1.44 5.87 -3.59
N VAL A 61 -2.75 6.13 -3.54
CA VAL A 61 -3.33 7.37 -2.99
C VAL A 61 -3.01 7.53 -1.50
N CYS A 62 -3.21 6.47 -0.72
CA CYS A 62 -3.03 6.52 0.73
C CYS A 62 -1.55 6.43 1.16
N LEU A 63 -0.64 5.98 0.29
CA LEU A 63 0.76 5.75 0.61
C LEU A 63 1.47 7.03 1.08
N ALA A 64 1.29 8.12 0.35
CA ALA A 64 1.92 9.40 0.66
C ALA A 64 1.40 9.99 1.99
N MET A 65 0.10 9.84 2.26
CA MET A 65 -0.53 10.27 3.51
C MET A 65 -0.10 9.37 4.66
N GLY A 66 -0.03 8.07 4.44
CA GLY A 66 0.41 7.07 5.42
C GLY A 66 1.78 7.39 6.02
N SER A 67 2.74 7.79 5.21
CA SER A 67 4.08 8.18 5.67
C SER A 67 4.03 9.37 6.65
N LYS A 68 3.34 10.45 6.29
CA LYS A 68 3.20 11.66 7.15
C LYS A 68 2.41 11.38 8.43
N LEU A 69 1.37 10.56 8.35
CA LEU A 69 0.59 10.16 9.52
C LEU A 69 1.47 9.39 10.52
N GLY A 70 2.34 8.49 10.05
CA GLY A 70 3.26 7.75 10.90
C GLY A 70 4.29 8.63 11.59
N ASP A 71 4.81 9.62 10.89
CA ASP A 71 5.73 10.60 11.48
C ASP A 71 5.09 11.41 12.59
N ASN A 72 3.80 11.77 12.46
CA ASN A 72 3.08 12.61 13.43
C ASN A 72 2.51 11.81 14.61
N TYR A 73 1.88 10.66 14.34
CA TYR A 73 1.12 9.91 15.35
C TYR A 73 1.87 8.71 15.91
N GLY A 74 3.01 8.36 15.34
CA GLY A 74 3.82 7.21 15.72
C GLY A 74 3.76 6.06 14.72
N ARG A 75 4.93 5.60 14.30
CA ARG A 75 5.06 4.62 13.22
C ARG A 75 4.55 3.24 13.62
N ARG A 76 4.84 2.76 14.85
CA ARG A 76 4.30 1.50 15.35
C ARG A 76 2.78 1.55 15.43
N ARG A 77 2.20 2.64 15.96
CA ARG A 77 0.76 2.80 16.05
C ARG A 77 0.11 2.72 14.68
N LEU A 78 0.65 3.46 13.71
CA LEU A 78 0.08 3.48 12.37
C LEU A 78 0.29 2.15 11.62
N PHE A 79 1.42 1.49 11.82
CA PHE A 79 1.65 0.12 11.35
C PHE A 79 0.57 -0.83 11.86
N MET A 80 0.28 -0.80 13.17
CA MET A 80 -0.77 -1.64 13.77
C MET A 80 -2.16 -1.30 13.25
N TRP A 81 -2.49 -0.01 13.08
CA TRP A 81 -3.75 0.42 12.46
C TRP A 81 -3.86 -0.10 11.02
N GLY A 82 -2.77 -0.02 10.25
CA GLY A 82 -2.72 -0.56 8.90
C GLY A 82 -2.96 -2.07 8.87
N VAL A 83 -2.28 -2.84 9.73
CA VAL A 83 -2.46 -4.29 9.83
C VAL A 83 -3.88 -4.66 10.28
N ALA A 84 -4.47 -3.91 11.23
CA ALA A 84 -5.84 -4.13 11.66
C ALA A 84 -6.84 -3.88 10.52
N LEU A 85 -6.70 -2.74 9.83
CA LEU A 85 -7.55 -2.39 8.68
C LEU A 85 -7.42 -3.42 7.56
N PHE A 86 -6.18 -3.84 7.25
CA PHE A 86 -5.88 -4.85 6.24
C PHE A 86 -6.52 -6.20 6.61
N GLY A 87 -6.41 -6.64 7.87
CA GLY A 87 -7.01 -7.88 8.35
C GLY A 87 -8.55 -7.86 8.31
N ILE A 88 -9.16 -6.75 8.74
CA ILE A 88 -10.62 -6.55 8.66
C ILE A 88 -11.07 -6.55 7.19
N ALA A 89 -10.37 -5.82 6.33
CA ALA A 89 -10.70 -5.79 4.90
C ALA A 89 -10.53 -7.16 4.24
N SER A 90 -9.51 -7.94 4.62
CA SER A 90 -9.33 -9.33 4.16
C SER A 90 -10.49 -10.21 4.61
N LEU A 91 -10.94 -10.07 5.85
CA LEU A 91 -12.13 -10.77 6.33
C LEU A 91 -13.36 -10.42 5.50
N LEU A 92 -13.58 -9.13 5.22
CA LEU A 92 -14.68 -8.66 4.38
C LEU A 92 -14.57 -9.18 2.94
N CYS A 93 -13.36 -9.25 2.36
CA CYS A 93 -13.14 -9.86 1.05
C CYS A 93 -13.57 -11.34 1.05
N GLY A 94 -13.13 -12.12 2.04
CA GLY A 94 -13.50 -13.53 2.15
C GLY A 94 -15.00 -13.77 2.39
N MET A 95 -15.69 -12.82 3.04
CA MET A 95 -17.14 -12.87 3.29
C MET A 95 -17.99 -12.26 2.16
N ALA A 96 -17.38 -11.71 1.11
CA ALA A 96 -18.12 -11.04 0.04
C ALA A 96 -19.02 -12.00 -0.74
N ASN A 97 -20.29 -11.64 -0.85
CA ASN A 97 -21.30 -12.39 -1.59
C ASN A 97 -21.72 -11.67 -2.89
N SER A 98 -21.11 -10.53 -3.19
CA SER A 98 -21.30 -9.79 -4.43
C SER A 98 -19.99 -9.16 -4.86
N ILE A 99 -19.85 -8.91 -6.15
CA ILE A 99 -18.70 -8.24 -6.70
C ILE A 99 -18.52 -6.84 -6.13
N GLY A 100 -19.60 -6.09 -5.92
CA GLY A 100 -19.56 -4.73 -5.34
C GLY A 100 -19.01 -4.74 -3.90
N ALA A 101 -19.40 -5.71 -3.09
CA ALA A 101 -18.87 -5.87 -1.73
C ALA A 101 -17.36 -6.21 -1.77
N LEU A 102 -16.95 -7.07 -2.70
CA LEU A 102 -15.52 -7.42 -2.88
C LEU A 102 -14.71 -6.20 -3.32
N LEU A 103 -15.19 -5.41 -4.27
CA LEU A 103 -14.52 -4.19 -4.74
C LEU A 103 -14.36 -3.16 -3.62
N ALA A 104 -15.38 -2.94 -2.80
CA ALA A 104 -15.32 -2.06 -1.64
C ALA A 104 -14.30 -2.56 -0.60
N ALA A 105 -14.31 -3.85 -0.30
CA ALA A 105 -13.36 -4.46 0.63
C ALA A 105 -11.91 -4.39 0.11
N ARG A 106 -11.68 -4.59 -1.20
CA ARG A 106 -10.37 -4.43 -1.86
C ARG A 106 -9.84 -2.99 -1.76
N THR A 107 -10.70 -2.00 -1.91
CA THR A 107 -10.35 -0.58 -1.71
C THR A 107 -9.87 -0.32 -0.27
N LEU A 108 -10.59 -0.82 0.72
CA LEU A 108 -10.20 -0.72 2.13
C LEU A 108 -8.88 -1.46 2.43
N GLN A 109 -8.69 -2.62 1.80
CA GLN A 109 -7.48 -3.43 1.97
C GLN A 109 -6.25 -2.72 1.39
N GLY A 110 -6.37 -2.08 0.23
CA GLY A 110 -5.32 -1.23 -0.36
C GLY A 110 -4.95 -0.05 0.54
N ALA A 111 -5.94 0.62 1.13
CA ALA A 111 -5.69 1.68 2.11
C ALA A 111 -4.97 1.15 3.37
N GLY A 112 -5.34 -0.03 3.88
CA GLY A 112 -4.64 -0.71 4.97
C GLY A 112 -3.17 -0.99 4.65
N ALA A 113 -2.90 -1.56 3.47
CA ALA A 113 -1.55 -1.82 2.98
C ALA A 113 -0.69 -0.54 2.90
N ALA A 114 -1.28 0.56 2.45
CA ALA A 114 -0.62 1.87 2.36
C ALA A 114 -0.22 2.45 3.73
N LEU A 115 -0.91 2.07 4.79
CA LEU A 115 -0.53 2.43 6.15
C LEU A 115 0.59 1.54 6.71
N ILE A 116 0.75 0.31 6.22
CA ILE A 116 1.78 -0.66 6.67
C ILE A 116 3.15 -0.31 6.10
N VAL A 117 3.25 -0.25 4.78
CA VAL A 117 4.51 -0.27 4.03
C VAL A 117 5.46 0.87 4.39
N PRO A 118 5.05 2.16 4.41
CA PRO A 118 5.95 3.26 4.71
C PRO A 118 6.47 3.25 6.15
N GLN A 119 5.69 2.67 7.10
CA GLN A 119 6.12 2.61 8.50
C GLN A 119 7.30 1.67 8.69
N ILE A 120 7.36 0.60 7.93
CA ILE A 120 8.45 -0.38 7.98
C ILE A 120 9.76 0.29 7.58
N LEU A 121 9.81 0.85 6.37
CA LEU A 121 11.00 1.55 5.88
C LEU A 121 11.42 2.70 6.79
N ALA A 122 10.47 3.54 7.21
CA ALA A 122 10.75 4.67 8.10
C ALA A 122 11.29 4.20 9.46
N THR A 123 10.76 3.11 10.02
CA THR A 123 11.28 2.54 11.28
C THR A 123 12.68 2.01 11.10
N LEU A 124 12.98 1.24 10.04
CA LEU A 124 14.30 0.72 9.75
C LEU A 124 15.33 1.84 9.57
N HIS A 125 14.98 2.92 8.86
CA HIS A 125 15.86 4.06 8.63
C HIS A 125 16.23 4.82 9.93
N VAL A 126 15.27 4.95 10.85
CA VAL A 126 15.48 5.71 12.09
C VAL A 126 16.19 4.88 13.17
N THR A 127 15.91 3.57 13.21
CA THR A 127 16.38 2.70 14.30
C THR A 127 17.68 1.97 14.00
N LEU A 128 18.04 1.77 12.73
CA LEU A 128 19.22 1.05 12.32
C LEU A 128 20.23 1.95 11.62
N LYS A 129 21.54 1.67 11.83
CA LYS A 129 22.64 2.41 11.20
C LYS A 129 23.69 1.46 10.63
N GLY A 130 24.52 1.98 9.71
CA GLY A 130 25.64 1.25 9.15
C GLY A 130 25.26 -0.10 8.53
N LEU A 131 26.03 -1.13 8.83
CA LEU A 131 25.85 -2.46 8.23
C LEU A 131 24.52 -3.12 8.61
N ALA A 132 23.98 -2.86 9.81
CA ALA A 132 22.68 -3.39 10.23
C ALA A 132 21.55 -2.80 9.39
N HIS A 133 21.59 -1.50 9.08
CA HIS A 133 20.66 -0.84 8.18
C HIS A 133 20.75 -1.41 6.76
N ALA A 134 21.96 -1.53 6.19
CA ALA A 134 22.14 -2.09 4.86
C ALA A 134 21.58 -3.51 4.73
N ARG A 135 21.83 -4.37 5.72
CA ARG A 135 21.27 -5.74 5.76
C ARG A 135 19.76 -5.75 5.86
N ALA A 136 19.18 -4.90 6.70
CA ALA A 136 17.71 -4.81 6.84
C ALA A 136 17.03 -4.35 5.55
N ILE A 137 17.61 -3.38 4.82
CA ILE A 137 17.10 -2.90 3.53
C ILE A 137 17.25 -3.99 2.45
N SER A 138 18.37 -4.72 2.43
CA SER A 138 18.54 -5.86 1.51
C SER A 138 17.50 -6.96 1.76
N LEU A 139 17.22 -7.28 3.04
CA LEU A 139 16.16 -8.23 3.40
C LEU A 139 14.78 -7.71 2.98
N TYR A 140 14.49 -6.42 3.22
CA TYR A 140 13.24 -5.79 2.81
C TYR A 140 13.01 -5.91 1.29
N GLY A 141 14.05 -5.64 0.48
CA GLY A 141 13.97 -5.81 -0.98
C GLY A 141 13.83 -7.27 -1.41
N GLY A 142 14.63 -8.17 -0.80
CA GLY A 142 14.62 -9.59 -1.16
C GLY A 142 13.32 -10.33 -0.78
N ILE A 143 12.67 -9.89 0.29
CA ILE A 143 11.43 -10.52 0.77
C ILE A 143 10.27 -10.39 -0.24
N GLY A 144 10.33 -9.38 -1.13
CA GLY A 144 9.34 -9.18 -2.17
C GLY A 144 9.22 -10.36 -3.12
N GLY A 145 10.36 -10.87 -3.62
CA GLY A 145 10.37 -12.04 -4.49
C GLY A 145 9.88 -13.30 -3.79
N ILE A 146 10.28 -13.51 -2.52
CA ILE A 146 9.82 -14.66 -1.72
C ILE A 146 8.30 -14.56 -1.50
N ALA A 147 7.79 -13.40 -1.11
CA ALA A 147 6.37 -13.19 -0.88
C ALA A 147 5.53 -13.45 -2.14
N PHE A 148 6.05 -13.05 -3.31
CA PHE A 148 5.39 -13.31 -4.58
C PHE A 148 5.28 -14.82 -4.87
N ILE A 149 6.38 -15.56 -4.71
CA ILE A 149 6.41 -17.02 -4.92
C ILE A 149 5.47 -17.72 -3.92
N VAL A 150 5.55 -17.36 -2.63
CA VAL A 150 4.68 -17.91 -1.57
C VAL A 150 3.22 -17.63 -1.87
N GLY A 151 2.90 -16.40 -2.35
CA GLY A 151 1.54 -16.02 -2.71
C GLY A 151 1.01 -16.82 -3.91
N GLN A 152 1.80 -17.00 -4.97
CA GLN A 152 1.41 -17.78 -6.15
C GLN A 152 1.20 -19.25 -5.82
N MET A 153 2.21 -19.89 -5.20
CA MET A 153 2.14 -21.31 -4.89
C MET A 153 1.12 -21.61 -3.77
N GLY A 154 1.17 -20.85 -2.68
CA GLY A 154 0.26 -21.00 -1.57
C GLY A 154 -1.19 -20.65 -1.94
N GLY A 155 -1.37 -19.62 -2.77
CA GLY A 155 -2.68 -19.23 -3.31
C GLY A 155 -3.28 -20.30 -4.19
N GLY A 156 -2.50 -20.83 -5.14
CA GLY A 156 -2.95 -21.92 -5.99
C GLY A 156 -3.37 -23.14 -5.19
N TRP A 157 -2.57 -23.53 -4.20
CA TRP A 157 -2.91 -24.62 -3.30
C TRP A 157 -4.17 -24.34 -2.47
N LEU A 158 -4.30 -23.15 -1.86
CA LEU A 158 -5.48 -22.78 -1.05
C LEU A 158 -6.78 -22.78 -1.85
N VAL A 159 -6.75 -22.27 -3.07
CA VAL A 159 -7.93 -22.24 -3.96
C VAL A 159 -8.28 -23.65 -4.41
N SER A 160 -7.28 -24.46 -4.79
CA SER A 160 -7.50 -25.83 -5.29
C SER A 160 -7.89 -26.82 -4.20
N ALA A 161 -7.39 -26.63 -2.96
CA ALA A 161 -7.70 -27.49 -1.83
C ALA A 161 -9.13 -27.33 -1.31
N ASP A 162 -9.80 -26.24 -1.70
CA ASP A 162 -11.19 -25.92 -1.36
C ASP A 162 -11.54 -26.20 0.12
N ILE A 163 -10.66 -25.75 1.02
CA ILE A 163 -10.79 -26.02 2.46
C ILE A 163 -12.15 -25.52 2.97
N ALA A 164 -12.94 -26.41 3.53
CA ALA A 164 -14.28 -26.17 4.05
C ALA A 164 -15.31 -25.67 2.98
N GLY A 165 -15.10 -25.92 1.70
CA GLY A 165 -15.98 -25.45 0.63
C GLY A 165 -15.92 -23.94 0.40
N LEU A 166 -14.86 -23.26 0.87
CA LEU A 166 -14.71 -21.80 0.77
C LEU A 166 -14.02 -21.35 -0.50
N GLY A 167 -13.36 -22.26 -1.24
CA GLY A 167 -12.69 -21.98 -2.51
C GLY A 167 -11.74 -20.78 -2.44
N TRP A 168 -11.91 -19.81 -3.34
CA TRP A 168 -11.08 -18.60 -3.41
C TRP A 168 -11.12 -17.73 -2.16
N ARG A 169 -12.15 -17.83 -1.30
CA ARG A 169 -12.27 -17.06 -0.06
C ARG A 169 -11.15 -17.36 0.92
N ASN A 170 -10.59 -18.58 0.87
CA ASN A 170 -9.44 -18.98 1.67
C ASN A 170 -8.20 -18.11 1.40
N ALA A 171 -8.06 -17.60 0.17
CA ALA A 171 -6.99 -16.69 -0.21
C ALA A 171 -6.99 -15.39 0.62
N PHE A 172 -8.16 -14.93 1.05
CA PHE A 172 -8.29 -13.74 1.89
C PHE A 172 -8.29 -14.11 3.38
N PHE A 173 -8.94 -15.19 3.77
CA PHE A 173 -9.01 -15.60 5.17
C PHE A 173 -7.63 -15.92 5.76
N ILE A 174 -6.66 -16.40 4.97
CA ILE A 174 -5.30 -16.69 5.43
C ILE A 174 -4.59 -15.44 6.00
N ASN A 175 -4.95 -14.25 5.54
CA ASN A 175 -4.38 -13.01 6.04
C ASN A 175 -4.82 -12.70 7.47
N VAL A 176 -6.02 -13.13 7.89
CA VAL A 176 -6.60 -12.78 9.18
C VAL A 176 -5.76 -13.30 10.36
N PRO A 177 -5.43 -14.61 10.46
CA PRO A 177 -4.59 -15.11 11.54
C PRO A 177 -3.18 -14.49 11.53
N ILE A 178 -2.62 -14.21 10.36
CA ILE A 178 -1.33 -13.55 10.25
C ILE A 178 -1.40 -12.12 10.80
N CYS A 179 -2.44 -11.36 10.44
CA CYS A 179 -2.67 -10.02 10.99
C CYS A 179 -2.83 -10.04 12.51
N LEU A 180 -3.60 -10.99 13.06
CA LEU A 180 -3.77 -11.14 14.50
C LEU A 180 -2.44 -11.42 15.20
N LEU A 181 -1.61 -12.30 14.65
CA LEU A 181 -0.28 -12.60 15.18
C LEU A 181 0.62 -11.37 15.17
N VAL A 182 0.68 -10.66 14.03
CA VAL A 182 1.47 -9.43 13.88
C VAL A 182 0.99 -8.37 14.88
N LEU A 183 -0.30 -8.16 15.05
CA LEU A 183 -0.87 -7.22 16.00
C LEU A 183 -0.52 -7.56 17.45
N ALA A 184 -0.67 -8.82 17.83
CA ALA A 184 -0.39 -9.28 19.19
C ALA A 184 1.07 -9.06 19.59
N LEU A 185 2.00 -9.32 18.66
CA LEU A 185 3.44 -9.23 18.92
C LEU A 185 4.01 -7.83 18.71
N SER A 186 3.41 -7.00 17.85
CA SER A 186 3.96 -5.68 17.49
C SER A 186 4.09 -4.73 18.67
N ARG A 187 3.18 -4.77 19.64
CA ARG A 187 3.25 -3.92 20.85
C ARG A 187 4.51 -4.18 21.66
N ARG A 188 4.99 -5.42 21.69
CA ARG A 188 6.15 -5.85 22.49
C ARG A 188 7.48 -5.68 21.76
N TYR A 189 7.50 -5.96 20.46
CA TYR A 189 8.77 -6.11 19.72
C TYR A 189 9.08 -4.99 18.74
N VAL A 190 8.08 -4.21 18.30
CA VAL A 190 8.29 -3.08 17.40
C VAL A 190 8.46 -1.79 18.23
N PRO A 191 9.58 -1.06 18.09
CA PRO A 191 9.79 0.18 18.82
C PRO A 191 8.84 1.27 18.32
N GLU A 192 8.34 2.11 19.24
CA GLU A 192 7.61 3.30 18.84
C GLU A 192 8.60 4.39 18.41
N THR A 193 8.40 4.93 17.24
CA THR A 193 9.18 6.04 16.72
C THR A 193 8.25 7.09 16.14
N ARG A 194 8.50 8.35 16.45
CA ARG A 194 7.74 9.48 15.90
C ARG A 194 8.68 10.67 15.70
N ARG A 195 8.27 11.61 14.93
CA ARG A 195 9.00 12.87 14.75
C ARG A 195 8.76 13.76 15.98
N GLU A 196 9.79 14.45 16.45
CA GLU A 196 9.67 15.36 17.60
C GLU A 196 8.78 16.57 17.28
N THR A 197 8.88 17.08 16.06
CA THR A 197 8.04 18.18 15.57
C THR A 197 7.04 17.66 14.55
N PRO A 198 5.73 17.63 14.87
CA PRO A 198 4.70 17.24 13.91
C PRO A 198 4.71 18.14 12.68
N SER A 199 4.66 17.57 11.50
CA SER A 199 4.52 18.33 10.26
C SER A 199 3.04 18.46 9.89
N ARG A 200 2.63 19.64 9.40
CA ARG A 200 1.28 19.82 8.86
C ARG A 200 1.05 18.87 7.68
N ILE A 201 -0.11 18.25 7.65
CA ILE A 201 -0.51 17.37 6.55
C ILE A 201 -1.04 18.25 5.44
N ASP A 202 -0.45 18.12 4.25
CA ASP A 202 -0.90 18.79 3.04
C ASP A 202 -2.08 18.05 2.42
N TRP A 203 -3.28 18.31 2.93
CA TRP A 203 -4.52 17.69 2.43
C TRP A 203 -4.78 18.02 0.97
N LEU A 204 -4.46 19.26 0.55
CA LEU A 204 -4.68 19.70 -0.83
C LEU A 204 -3.73 19.02 -1.80
N GLY A 205 -2.43 18.94 -1.45
CA GLY A 205 -1.46 18.17 -2.22
C GLY A 205 -1.79 16.69 -2.29
N THR A 206 -2.30 16.11 -1.19
CA THR A 206 -2.77 14.71 -1.16
C THR A 206 -3.98 14.51 -2.09
N LEU A 207 -4.93 15.45 -2.11
CA LEU A 207 -6.09 15.38 -3.00
C LEU A 207 -5.67 15.46 -4.47
N TYR A 208 -4.78 16.38 -4.83
CA TYR A 208 -4.25 16.45 -6.19
C TYR A 208 -3.54 15.17 -6.60
N LEU A 209 -2.70 14.62 -5.71
CA LEU A 209 -2.03 13.35 -5.97
C LEU A 209 -3.04 12.21 -6.18
N ALA A 210 -4.06 12.14 -5.33
CA ALA A 210 -5.15 11.18 -5.47
C ALA A 210 -5.84 11.27 -6.83
N LEU A 211 -6.23 12.48 -7.24
CA LEU A 211 -6.87 12.72 -8.52
C LEU A 211 -5.96 12.36 -9.71
N ILE A 212 -4.67 12.74 -9.64
CA ILE A 212 -3.68 12.39 -10.67
C ILE A 212 -3.54 10.87 -10.79
N LEU A 213 -3.39 10.15 -9.67
CA LEU A 213 -3.25 8.70 -9.68
C LEU A 213 -4.54 8.01 -10.17
N CYS A 214 -5.71 8.48 -9.75
CA CYS A 214 -6.97 7.97 -10.29
C CYS A 214 -7.07 8.21 -11.79
N CYS A 215 -6.78 9.44 -12.26
CA CYS A 215 -6.83 9.78 -13.69
C CYS A 215 -5.78 9.04 -14.53
N LEU A 216 -4.73 8.52 -13.93
CA LEU A 216 -3.71 7.72 -14.61
C LEU A 216 -4.02 6.23 -14.55
N LEU A 217 -4.28 5.69 -13.35
CA LEU A 217 -4.37 4.25 -13.13
C LEU A 217 -5.68 3.64 -13.63
N PHE A 218 -6.83 4.33 -13.48
CA PHE A 218 -8.10 3.81 -13.99
C PHE A 218 -8.11 3.66 -15.51
N PRO A 219 -7.70 4.66 -16.32
CA PRO A 219 -7.63 4.48 -17.76
C PRO A 219 -6.65 3.39 -18.19
N MET A 220 -5.52 3.24 -17.49
CA MET A 220 -4.54 2.19 -17.80
C MET A 220 -5.10 0.80 -17.51
N ALA A 221 -5.86 0.64 -16.42
CA ALA A 221 -6.47 -0.63 -16.05
C ALA A 221 -7.68 -0.98 -16.92
N LEU A 222 -8.59 -0.03 -17.13
CA LEU A 222 -9.89 -0.30 -17.79
C LEU A 222 -9.90 -0.02 -19.30
N GLY A 223 -8.91 0.75 -19.80
CA GLY A 223 -8.84 1.17 -21.19
C GLY A 223 -8.88 0.01 -22.18
N PRO A 224 -8.03 -1.02 -22.03
CA PRO A 224 -8.00 -2.17 -22.92
C PRO A 224 -9.35 -2.90 -22.98
N GLU A 225 -9.99 -3.15 -21.85
CA GLU A 225 -11.28 -3.86 -21.75
C GLU A 225 -12.44 -3.06 -22.30
N LEU A 226 -12.47 -1.74 -22.04
CA LEU A 226 -13.54 -0.84 -22.47
C LEU A 226 -13.32 -0.23 -23.85
N HIS A 227 -12.26 -0.63 -24.58
CA HIS A 227 -11.92 -0.09 -25.90
C HIS A 227 -11.73 1.43 -25.92
N TRP A 228 -11.13 1.98 -24.84
CA TRP A 228 -10.74 3.37 -24.71
C TRP A 228 -11.85 4.40 -24.96
N PRO A 229 -12.95 4.35 -24.22
CA PRO A 229 -14.03 5.35 -24.39
C PRO A 229 -13.50 6.76 -24.08
N LEU A 230 -14.16 7.78 -24.67
CA LEU A 230 -13.71 9.18 -24.60
C LEU A 230 -13.46 9.68 -23.17
N TRP A 231 -14.28 9.26 -22.20
CA TRP A 231 -14.12 9.67 -20.80
C TRP A 231 -12.81 9.18 -20.17
N LEU A 232 -12.31 7.98 -20.52
CA LEU A 232 -11.00 7.47 -20.06
C LEU A 232 -9.86 8.27 -20.70
N GLN A 233 -9.98 8.62 -21.98
CA GLN A 233 -8.99 9.46 -22.66
C GLN A 233 -8.95 10.87 -22.04
N LEU A 234 -10.12 11.44 -21.71
CA LEU A 234 -10.20 12.74 -21.02
C LEU A 234 -9.59 12.69 -19.62
N MET A 235 -9.70 11.57 -18.88
CA MET A 235 -9.01 11.39 -17.61
C MET A 235 -7.49 11.45 -17.79
N LEU A 236 -6.93 10.80 -18.81
CA LEU A 236 -5.48 10.89 -19.10
C LEU A 236 -5.04 12.32 -19.44
N VAL A 237 -5.82 13.03 -20.23
CA VAL A 237 -5.54 14.43 -20.56
C VAL A 237 -5.61 15.32 -19.32
N ALA A 238 -6.55 15.04 -18.39
CA ALA A 238 -6.71 15.78 -17.15
C ALA A 238 -5.49 15.67 -16.19
N VAL A 239 -4.63 14.66 -16.37
CA VAL A 239 -3.38 14.54 -15.58
C VAL A 239 -2.50 15.77 -15.70
N LEU A 240 -2.34 16.32 -16.91
CA LEU A 240 -1.46 17.48 -17.14
C LEU A 240 -1.93 18.75 -16.40
N PRO A 241 -3.18 19.20 -16.50
CA PRO A 241 -3.66 20.37 -15.75
C PRO A 241 -3.68 20.10 -14.24
N LEU A 242 -3.95 18.86 -13.78
CA LEU A 242 -3.88 18.51 -12.37
C LEU A 242 -2.44 18.58 -11.83
N MET A 243 -1.45 18.10 -12.56
CA MET A 243 -0.03 18.25 -12.21
C MET A 243 0.39 19.72 -12.13
N PHE A 244 -0.08 20.54 -13.06
CA PHE A 244 0.18 21.98 -13.04
C PHE A 244 -0.47 22.65 -11.82
N ALA A 245 -1.72 22.33 -11.50
CA ALA A 245 -2.43 22.84 -10.34
C ALA A 245 -1.74 22.41 -9.03
N MET A 246 -1.33 21.16 -8.93
CA MET A 246 -0.56 20.62 -7.79
C MET A 246 0.75 21.38 -7.60
N ARG A 247 1.50 21.61 -8.68
CA ARG A 247 2.74 22.40 -8.65
C ARG A 247 2.50 23.83 -8.18
N GLN A 248 1.47 24.50 -8.68
CA GLN A 248 1.10 25.86 -8.26
C GLN A 248 0.71 25.90 -6.77
N SER A 249 -0.08 24.92 -6.32
CA SER A 249 -0.44 24.79 -4.91
C SER A 249 0.81 24.62 -4.03
N ALA A 250 1.72 23.73 -4.42
CA ALA A 250 2.97 23.50 -3.70
C ALA A 250 3.86 24.74 -3.61
N LEU A 251 3.96 25.53 -4.68
CA LEU A 251 4.71 26.80 -4.70
C LEU A 251 4.09 27.83 -3.75
N ARG A 252 2.76 27.96 -3.75
CA ARG A 252 2.04 28.87 -2.83
C ARG A 252 2.22 28.46 -1.36
N GLN A 253 2.19 27.17 -1.06
CA GLN A 253 2.43 26.67 0.28
C GLN A 253 3.86 26.94 0.74
N GLN A 254 4.84 26.74 -0.14
CA GLN A 254 6.25 27.04 0.17
C GLN A 254 6.47 28.53 0.46
N GLN A 255 5.79 29.45 -0.27
CA GLN A 255 5.85 30.88 0.01
C GLN A 255 5.25 31.27 1.37
N ARG A 256 4.29 30.49 1.88
CA ARG A 256 3.68 30.66 3.21
C ARG A 256 4.48 30.01 4.35
N GLY A 257 5.61 29.37 4.03
CA GLY A 257 6.43 28.65 5.02
C GLY A 257 5.89 27.27 5.39
N ASP A 258 4.87 26.76 4.69
CA ASP A 258 4.34 25.42 4.87
C ASP A 258 5.20 24.39 4.10
N HIS A 259 5.12 23.14 4.52
CA HIS A 259 5.85 22.03 3.89
C HIS A 259 4.91 21.24 2.95
N PRO A 260 4.96 21.50 1.61
CA PRO A 260 4.14 20.77 0.66
C PRO A 260 4.48 19.29 0.63
N LEU A 261 3.54 18.45 0.15
CA LEU A 261 3.71 17.01 0.02
C LEU A 261 4.90 16.65 -0.86
N LEU A 262 5.00 17.34 -2.01
CA LEU A 262 6.12 17.23 -2.96
C LEU A 262 6.78 18.60 -3.12
N PRO A 263 7.88 18.85 -2.40
CA PRO A 263 8.61 20.10 -2.56
C PRO A 263 9.13 20.25 -4.00
N PRO A 264 8.84 21.35 -4.73
CA PRO A 264 9.28 21.55 -6.11
C PRO A 264 10.80 21.45 -6.30
N ARG A 265 11.56 21.74 -5.24
CA ARG A 265 13.03 21.61 -5.23
C ARG A 265 13.51 20.16 -5.40
N LEU A 266 12.75 19.16 -4.93
CA LEU A 266 13.13 17.77 -5.10
C LEU A 266 13.15 17.35 -6.57
N LEU A 267 12.21 17.84 -7.38
CA LEU A 267 12.16 17.55 -8.81
C LEU A 267 13.31 18.23 -9.62
N GLN A 268 14.03 19.18 -9.01
CA GLN A 268 15.20 19.81 -9.61
C GLN A 268 16.49 19.01 -9.35
N LEU A 269 16.49 18.09 -8.40
CA LEU A 269 17.65 17.26 -8.10
C LEU A 269 17.87 16.25 -9.23
N THR A 270 19.05 16.29 -9.84
CA THR A 270 19.45 15.43 -10.95
C THR A 270 19.27 13.94 -10.61
N SER A 271 19.64 13.54 -9.40
CA SER A 271 19.50 12.17 -8.92
C SER A 271 18.05 11.67 -8.89
N ILE A 272 17.09 12.54 -8.55
CA ILE A 272 15.66 12.20 -8.54
C ILE A 272 15.12 12.11 -9.96
N ARG A 273 15.50 13.05 -10.82
CA ARG A 273 15.10 13.04 -12.25
C ARG A 273 15.58 11.78 -12.98
N PHE A 274 16.83 11.39 -12.78
CA PHE A 274 17.38 10.15 -13.35
C PHE A 274 16.78 8.91 -12.70
N GLY A 275 16.59 8.89 -11.38
CA GLY A 275 15.93 7.77 -10.69
C GLY A 275 14.50 7.52 -11.20
N MET A 276 13.70 8.58 -11.43
CA MET A 276 12.36 8.46 -12.00
C MET A 276 12.34 8.11 -13.50
N ALA A 277 13.42 8.37 -14.24
CA ALA A 277 13.52 8.01 -15.65
C ALA A 277 13.96 6.55 -15.88
N ILE A 278 14.53 5.89 -14.86
CA ILE A 278 15.03 4.53 -14.90
C ILE A 278 14.01 3.55 -14.27
N ALA A 279 13.15 4.03 -13.36
CA ALA A 279 12.10 3.25 -12.72
C ALA A 279 10.88 3.06 -13.62
#